data_5846475dd200107e99ff9733c80a9e2d
#
_entry.id   5846475dd200107e99ff9733c80a9e2d
#
_cell.length_a   1.000
_cell.length_b   1.000
_cell.length_c   1.000
_cell.angle_alpha   90.00
_cell.angle_beta   90.00
_cell.angle_gamma   90.00
#
_symmetry.space_group_name_H-M   'P 1'
#
loop_
_entity.id
_entity.type
_entity.pdbx_description
1 polymer ?
#
loop_
_entity_poly.entity_id
_entity_poly.type
_entity_poly.pdbx_seq_one_letter_code
_entity_poly.pdbx_strand_id
1 'polypeptide(L)'
;VILSKLAGRPVLLAVGLVAALALPWFVYPPVALDIACWALFAVAVDLLLGFTGLLSFGHAAFWGGSAYATGLIALHSGLPFPVAILGGAAFAALLALPIGFLSVRLRGIYFAMVTLAFAQMVYFVANQWRDVTGGENGLQGIPRELFGLDLSDPFYFYYAGIPFVLAGLFVAWRIVRSPFGCVLMSIRDNPARARALGYSVDRFKLLAFVLSAALSGLAGGLFAIGHGFASLQGVYWTTSGEAVMMVVLGGIGTLWGGVIGAALIVELNDYLATAGFQETGIITGGIFILVVLLFRRGVWGTARDLLAGRTARRRPAEPAREKAETPA
;
A
#
# COMPACT_ATOMS: atom_id res chain seq x y z
N VAL A 1 14.19 23.28 -18.28
CA VAL A 1 14.41 22.03 -17.51
C VAL A 1 13.20 21.68 -16.60
N ILE A 2 12.47 22.65 -16.03
CA ILE A 2 11.30 22.42 -15.17
C ILE A 2 10.04 22.06 -16.00
N LEU A 3 9.83 22.68 -17.15
CA LEU A 3 8.67 22.46 -18.04
C LEU A 3 8.68 21.09 -18.74
N SER A 4 9.84 20.53 -19.09
CA SER A 4 9.94 19.18 -19.68
C SER A 4 9.64 18.06 -18.68
N LYS A 5 9.84 18.29 -17.36
CA LYS A 5 9.45 17.36 -16.28
C LYS A 5 7.94 17.39 -16.00
N LEU A 6 7.23 18.43 -16.40
CA LEU A 6 5.77 18.55 -16.21
C LEU A 6 4.98 17.86 -17.33
N ALA A 7 5.49 17.83 -18.55
CA ALA A 7 4.81 17.26 -19.72
C ALA A 7 4.68 15.72 -19.67
N GLY A 8 5.61 14.99 -19.05
CA GLY A 8 5.54 13.52 -18.93
C GLY A 8 4.63 13.00 -17.81
N ARG A 9 4.16 13.87 -16.93
CA ARG A 9 3.39 13.48 -15.72
C ARG A 9 1.90 13.18 -15.98
N PRO A 10 1.14 13.97 -16.79
CA PRO A 10 -0.23 13.63 -17.15
C PRO A 10 -0.29 12.39 -18.05
N VAL A 11 0.72 12.16 -18.87
CA VAL A 11 0.80 10.97 -19.73
C VAL A 11 0.94 9.69 -18.90
N LEU A 12 1.79 9.69 -17.86
CA LEU A 12 1.93 8.54 -16.94
C LEU A 12 0.64 8.24 -16.19
N LEU A 13 -0.08 9.26 -15.74
CA LEU A 13 -1.39 9.10 -15.10
C LEU A 13 -2.43 8.56 -16.09
N ALA A 14 -2.45 9.09 -17.32
CA ALA A 14 -3.35 8.64 -18.36
C ALA A 14 -3.05 7.18 -18.77
N VAL A 15 -1.77 6.83 -18.93
CA VAL A 15 -1.35 5.44 -19.21
C VAL A 15 -1.74 4.51 -18.06
N GLY A 16 -1.54 4.90 -16.80
CA GLY A 16 -1.96 4.12 -15.63
C GLY A 16 -3.47 3.94 -15.57
N LEU A 17 -4.25 4.97 -15.90
CA LEU A 17 -5.70 4.90 -15.97
C LEU A 17 -6.17 3.95 -17.09
N VAL A 18 -5.61 4.10 -18.28
CA VAL A 18 -5.93 3.22 -19.42
C VAL A 18 -5.54 1.78 -19.11
N ALA A 19 -4.36 1.56 -18.53
CA ALA A 19 -3.92 0.23 -18.11
C ALA A 19 -4.87 -0.39 -17.07
N ALA A 20 -5.29 0.37 -16.06
CA ALA A 20 -6.25 -0.09 -15.06
C ALA A 20 -7.61 -0.44 -15.67
N LEU A 21 -8.12 0.35 -16.62
CA LEU A 21 -9.38 0.07 -17.29
C LEU A 21 -9.30 -1.11 -18.28
N ALA A 22 -8.15 -1.33 -18.89
CA ALA A 22 -7.93 -2.43 -19.83
C ALA A 22 -7.54 -3.76 -19.15
N LEU A 23 -7.15 -3.74 -17.87
CA LEU A 23 -6.62 -4.91 -17.16
C LEU A 23 -7.53 -6.16 -17.23
N PRO A 24 -8.86 -6.08 -16.99
CA PRO A 24 -9.73 -7.25 -17.02
C PRO A 24 -9.94 -7.88 -18.42
N TRP A 25 -9.42 -7.26 -19.47
CA TRP A 25 -9.41 -7.83 -20.84
C TRP A 25 -8.19 -8.72 -21.08
N PHE A 26 -7.12 -8.55 -20.30
CA PHE A 26 -5.86 -9.29 -20.45
C PHE A 26 -5.65 -10.30 -19.32
N VAL A 27 -6.22 -10.04 -18.16
CA VAL A 27 -6.08 -10.84 -16.94
C VAL A 27 -7.47 -11.26 -16.47
N TYR A 28 -7.59 -12.42 -15.86
CA TYR A 28 -8.85 -12.90 -15.31
C TYR A 28 -9.43 -11.86 -14.31
N PRO A 29 -10.72 -11.45 -14.45
CA PRO A 29 -11.28 -10.32 -13.72
C PRO A 29 -11.10 -10.33 -12.19
N PRO A 30 -11.24 -11.46 -11.47
CA PRO A 30 -10.92 -11.52 -10.04
C PRO A 30 -9.47 -11.18 -9.74
N VAL A 31 -8.51 -11.69 -10.51
CA VAL A 31 -7.08 -11.40 -10.33
C VAL A 31 -6.79 -9.92 -10.63
N ALA A 32 -7.47 -9.35 -11.63
CA ALA A 32 -7.37 -7.92 -11.92
C ALA A 32 -7.84 -7.06 -10.73
N LEU A 33 -8.92 -7.47 -10.03
CA LEU A 33 -9.39 -6.82 -8.82
C LEU A 33 -8.38 -6.94 -7.68
N ASP A 34 -7.79 -8.13 -7.52
CA ASP A 34 -6.77 -8.38 -6.50
C ASP A 34 -5.55 -7.49 -6.72
N ILE A 35 -5.05 -7.42 -7.96
CA ILE A 35 -3.97 -6.50 -8.33
C ILE A 35 -4.32 -5.07 -7.95
N ALA A 36 -5.54 -4.60 -8.23
CA ALA A 36 -5.97 -3.25 -7.93
C ALA A 36 -6.05 -2.98 -6.41
N CYS A 37 -6.62 -3.92 -5.63
CA CYS A 37 -6.73 -3.82 -4.18
C CYS A 37 -5.33 -3.86 -3.52
N TRP A 38 -4.49 -4.83 -3.89
CA TRP A 38 -3.13 -4.95 -3.38
C TRP A 38 -2.25 -3.76 -3.78
N ALA A 39 -2.44 -3.19 -4.98
CA ALA A 39 -1.75 -1.98 -5.41
C ALA A 39 -2.08 -0.79 -4.49
N LEU A 40 -3.35 -0.58 -4.16
CA LEU A 40 -3.76 0.47 -3.24
C LEU A 40 -3.21 0.21 -1.83
N PHE A 41 -3.23 -1.04 -1.37
CA PHE A 41 -2.68 -1.43 -0.08
C PHE A 41 -1.17 -1.23 -0.01
N ALA A 42 -0.42 -1.64 -1.03
CA ALA A 42 1.02 -1.41 -1.11
C ALA A 42 1.34 0.10 -1.13
N VAL A 43 0.60 0.92 -1.88
CA VAL A 43 0.76 2.38 -1.88
C VAL A 43 0.45 2.99 -0.52
N ALA A 44 -0.55 2.47 0.21
CA ALA A 44 -0.85 2.90 1.56
C ALA A 44 0.32 2.58 2.53
N VAL A 45 0.91 1.39 2.43
CA VAL A 45 2.11 1.01 3.19
C VAL A 45 3.31 1.88 2.80
N ASP A 46 3.52 2.17 1.50
CA ASP A 46 4.60 3.02 1.02
C ASP A 46 4.48 4.47 1.50
N LEU A 47 3.26 4.98 1.70
CA LEU A 47 3.05 6.30 2.28
C LEU A 47 3.71 6.42 3.66
N LEU A 48 3.70 5.35 4.44
CA LEU A 48 4.33 5.32 5.76
C LEU A 48 5.81 4.91 5.66
N LEU A 49 6.13 3.83 4.98
CA LEU A 49 7.49 3.30 4.84
C LEU A 49 8.37 4.24 4.01
N GLY A 50 7.92 4.60 2.83
CA GLY A 50 8.69 5.33 1.84
C GLY A 50 8.78 6.82 2.11
N PHE A 51 7.69 7.45 2.56
CA PHE A 51 7.65 8.91 2.74
C PHE A 51 7.84 9.37 4.18
N THR A 52 7.58 8.50 5.17
CA THR A 52 7.75 8.84 6.60
C THR A 52 8.93 8.11 7.24
N GLY A 53 9.41 7.02 6.62
CA GLY A 53 10.50 6.20 7.14
C GLY A 53 10.09 5.29 8.30
N LEU A 54 8.79 4.95 8.40
CA LEU A 54 8.24 4.10 9.45
C LEU A 54 7.80 2.76 8.87
N LEU A 55 8.56 1.70 9.16
CA LEU A 55 8.18 0.33 8.80
C LEU A 55 7.12 -0.17 9.79
N SER A 56 5.92 -0.49 9.29
CA SER A 56 4.82 -0.97 10.11
C SER A 56 4.34 -2.35 9.64
N PHE A 57 4.26 -3.28 10.56
CA PHE A 57 3.60 -4.59 10.36
C PHE A 57 2.16 -4.60 10.88
N GLY A 58 1.63 -3.42 11.25
CA GLY A 58 0.26 -3.24 11.73
C GLY A 58 -0.80 -3.07 10.65
N HIS A 59 -0.42 -2.93 9.39
CA HIS A 59 -1.34 -2.61 8.30
C HIS A 59 -2.35 -3.71 7.99
N ALA A 60 -2.02 -4.99 8.27
CA ALA A 60 -2.95 -6.09 8.18
C ALA A 60 -4.18 -5.92 9.09
N ALA A 61 -4.01 -5.32 10.29
CA ALA A 61 -5.13 -5.01 11.16
C ALA A 61 -6.11 -4.00 10.54
N PHE A 62 -5.61 -3.06 9.73
CA PHE A 62 -6.44 -2.07 9.04
C PHE A 62 -7.10 -2.67 7.79
N TRP A 63 -6.35 -3.45 7.01
CA TRP A 63 -6.86 -4.19 5.86
C TRP A 63 -7.95 -5.17 6.28
N GLY A 64 -7.62 -6.13 7.12
CA GLY A 64 -8.56 -7.18 7.53
C GLY A 64 -9.66 -6.67 8.47
N GLY A 65 -9.33 -5.75 9.41
CA GLY A 65 -10.34 -5.13 10.26
C GLY A 65 -11.40 -4.36 9.46
N SER A 66 -10.97 -3.63 8.41
CA SER A 66 -11.90 -2.99 7.48
C SER A 66 -12.69 -4.00 6.67
N ALA A 67 -12.09 -5.12 6.23
CA ALA A 67 -12.78 -6.19 5.53
C ALA A 67 -13.97 -6.72 6.35
N TYR A 68 -13.75 -7.00 7.65
CA TYR A 68 -14.82 -7.39 8.57
C TYR A 68 -15.84 -6.28 8.78
N ALA A 69 -15.41 -5.03 9.05
CA ALA A 69 -16.33 -3.92 9.25
C ALA A 69 -17.20 -3.67 8.01
N THR A 70 -16.60 -3.69 6.82
CA THR A 70 -17.32 -3.55 5.54
C THR A 70 -18.32 -4.69 5.34
N GLY A 71 -17.91 -5.95 5.60
CA GLY A 71 -18.77 -7.12 5.49
C GLY A 71 -19.95 -7.07 6.45
N LEU A 72 -19.72 -6.68 7.71
CA LEU A 72 -20.78 -6.53 8.71
C LEU A 72 -21.77 -5.42 8.33
N ILE A 73 -21.29 -4.27 7.83
CA ILE A 73 -22.15 -3.19 7.35
C ILE A 73 -22.98 -3.69 6.16
N ALA A 74 -22.37 -4.35 5.18
CA ALA A 74 -23.09 -4.84 4.00
C ALA A 74 -24.15 -5.88 4.36
N LEU A 75 -23.87 -6.79 5.29
CA LEU A 75 -24.77 -7.88 5.70
C LEU A 75 -25.96 -7.38 6.54
N HIS A 76 -25.72 -6.43 7.47
CA HIS A 76 -26.74 -6.06 8.46
C HIS A 76 -27.49 -4.78 8.13
N SER A 77 -26.91 -3.86 7.33
CA SER A 77 -27.55 -2.57 7.08
C SER A 77 -28.31 -2.48 5.76
N GLY A 78 -28.12 -3.44 4.84
CA GLY A 78 -28.69 -3.38 3.49
C GLY A 78 -28.22 -2.16 2.68
N LEU A 79 -27.15 -1.50 3.13
CA LEU A 79 -26.57 -0.35 2.44
C LEU A 79 -25.78 -0.81 1.21
N PRO A 80 -25.78 -0.01 0.12
CA PRO A 80 -25.00 -0.32 -1.06
C PRO A 80 -23.50 -0.40 -0.73
N PHE A 81 -22.77 -1.29 -1.42
CA PHE A 81 -21.36 -1.57 -1.13
C PHE A 81 -20.43 -0.34 -1.05
N PRO A 82 -20.64 0.77 -1.80
CA PRO A 82 -19.82 1.96 -1.66
C PRO A 82 -19.85 2.57 -0.26
N VAL A 83 -21.02 2.57 0.37
CA VAL A 83 -21.19 3.08 1.75
C VAL A 83 -20.51 2.14 2.74
N ALA A 84 -20.65 0.82 2.54
CA ALA A 84 -20.01 -0.19 3.38
C ALA A 84 -18.48 -0.07 3.32
N ILE A 85 -17.88 0.09 2.13
CA ILE A 85 -16.42 0.29 1.96
C ILE A 85 -15.94 1.56 2.66
N LEU A 86 -16.65 2.68 2.51
CA LEU A 86 -16.29 3.91 3.21
C LEU A 86 -16.42 3.77 4.73
N GLY A 87 -17.44 3.04 5.21
CA GLY A 87 -17.58 2.68 6.62
C GLY A 87 -16.41 1.85 7.14
N GLY A 88 -15.96 0.86 6.37
CA GLY A 88 -14.76 0.07 6.68
C GLY A 88 -13.49 0.89 6.70
N ALA A 89 -13.30 1.79 5.72
CA ALA A 89 -12.16 2.71 5.69
C ALA A 89 -12.16 3.67 6.90
N ALA A 90 -13.33 4.17 7.30
CA ALA A 90 -13.49 4.99 8.50
C ALA A 90 -13.17 4.18 9.77
N PHE A 91 -13.61 2.92 9.85
CA PHE A 91 -13.27 2.01 10.94
C PHE A 91 -11.75 1.81 11.05
N ALA A 92 -11.06 1.56 9.91
CA ALA A 92 -9.61 1.42 9.88
C ALA A 92 -8.90 2.70 10.35
N ALA A 93 -9.37 3.88 9.95
CA ALA A 93 -8.85 5.16 10.42
C ALA A 93 -9.05 5.35 11.92
N LEU A 94 -10.23 5.00 12.45
CA LEU A 94 -10.54 5.05 13.88
C LEU A 94 -9.67 4.09 14.69
N LEU A 95 -9.48 2.85 14.21
CA LEU A 95 -8.61 1.85 14.81
C LEU A 95 -7.15 2.30 14.82
N ALA A 96 -6.72 3.03 13.78
CA ALA A 96 -5.37 3.56 13.67
C ALA A 96 -5.06 4.69 14.67
N LEU A 97 -6.06 5.41 15.16
CA LEU A 97 -5.84 6.52 16.12
C LEU A 97 -5.18 6.04 17.43
N PRO A 98 -5.73 5.09 18.20
CA PRO A 98 -5.11 4.62 19.43
C PRO A 98 -3.78 3.89 19.16
N ILE A 99 -3.73 3.04 18.12
CA ILE A 99 -2.50 2.31 17.77
C ILE A 99 -1.39 3.30 17.37
N GLY A 100 -1.70 4.26 16.51
CA GLY A 100 -0.76 5.29 16.09
C GLY A 100 -0.32 6.18 17.24
N PHE A 101 -1.23 6.64 18.10
CA PHE A 101 -0.91 7.47 19.23
C PHE A 101 0.13 6.84 20.17
N LEU A 102 0.02 5.52 20.39
CA LEU A 102 0.97 4.77 21.20
C LEU A 102 2.28 4.47 20.47
N SER A 103 2.21 4.22 19.16
CA SER A 103 3.34 3.69 18.39
C SER A 103 4.24 4.77 17.79
N VAL A 104 3.71 5.94 17.35
CA VAL A 104 4.48 6.93 16.56
C VAL A 104 5.65 7.59 17.32
N ARG A 105 5.67 7.47 18.64
CA ARG A 105 6.77 7.96 19.51
C ARG A 105 7.99 7.06 19.42
N LEU A 106 7.81 5.81 19.02
CA LEU A 106 8.88 4.84 18.86
C LEU A 106 9.60 5.02 17.51
N ARG A 107 10.81 4.49 17.40
CA ARG A 107 11.65 4.65 16.22
C ARG A 107 12.19 3.31 15.75
N GLY A 108 12.44 3.21 14.44
CA GLY A 108 13.08 2.05 13.83
C GLY A 108 12.35 0.75 14.13
N ILE A 109 13.08 -0.25 14.59
CA ILE A 109 12.56 -1.61 14.83
C ILE A 109 11.50 -1.65 15.93
N TYR A 110 11.60 -0.79 16.96
CA TYR A 110 10.62 -0.75 18.05
C TYR A 110 9.22 -0.35 17.55
N PHE A 111 9.13 0.57 16.59
CA PHE A 111 7.87 0.91 15.96
C PHE A 111 7.28 -0.29 15.22
N ALA A 112 8.09 -1.02 14.45
CA ALA A 112 7.67 -2.21 13.72
C ALA A 112 7.16 -3.31 14.66
N MET A 113 7.88 -3.57 15.77
CA MET A 113 7.50 -4.60 16.76
C MET A 113 6.18 -4.26 17.46
N VAL A 114 5.99 -3.00 17.86
CA VAL A 114 4.77 -2.58 18.55
C VAL A 114 3.56 -2.61 17.60
N THR A 115 3.72 -2.17 16.35
CA THR A 115 2.64 -2.26 15.36
C THR A 115 2.29 -3.70 15.01
N LEU A 116 3.27 -4.62 15.00
CA LEU A 116 3.04 -6.06 14.86
C LEU A 116 2.26 -6.62 16.05
N ALA A 117 2.61 -6.23 17.28
CA ALA A 117 1.90 -6.67 18.49
C ALA A 117 0.42 -6.22 18.44
N PHE A 118 0.15 -4.98 18.00
CA PHE A 118 -1.23 -4.51 17.81
C PHE A 118 -1.97 -5.29 16.70
N ALA A 119 -1.30 -5.62 15.60
CA ALA A 119 -1.91 -6.47 14.56
C ALA A 119 -2.30 -7.85 15.12
N GLN A 120 -1.42 -8.46 15.92
CA GLN A 120 -1.71 -9.73 16.58
C GLN A 120 -2.84 -9.63 17.61
N MET A 121 -2.95 -8.49 18.32
CA MET A 121 -4.08 -8.24 19.22
C MET A 121 -5.40 -8.18 18.44
N VAL A 122 -5.46 -7.46 17.31
CA VAL A 122 -6.65 -7.37 16.46
C VAL A 122 -6.98 -8.75 15.86
N TYR A 123 -5.97 -9.50 15.40
CA TYR A 123 -6.13 -10.88 14.94
C TYR A 123 -6.74 -11.77 16.02
N PHE A 124 -6.22 -11.71 17.24
CA PHE A 124 -6.74 -12.49 18.37
C PHE A 124 -8.19 -12.15 18.68
N VAL A 125 -8.54 -10.85 18.70
CA VAL A 125 -9.94 -10.41 18.90
C VAL A 125 -10.82 -10.94 17.78
N ALA A 126 -10.39 -10.82 16.51
CA ALA A 126 -11.15 -11.33 15.36
C ALA A 126 -11.35 -12.85 15.45
N ASN A 127 -10.36 -13.61 15.88
CA ASN A 127 -10.45 -15.06 16.04
C ASN A 127 -11.39 -15.49 17.17
N GLN A 128 -11.37 -14.77 18.29
CA GLN A 128 -12.18 -15.13 19.47
C GLN A 128 -13.63 -14.69 19.37
N TRP A 129 -13.92 -13.63 18.65
CA TRP A 129 -15.26 -13.05 18.56
C TRP A 129 -16.12 -13.75 17.50
N ARG A 130 -16.30 -15.07 17.67
CA ARG A 130 -16.92 -15.96 16.70
C ARG A 130 -18.32 -15.53 16.25
N ASP A 131 -19.12 -14.97 17.16
CA ASP A 131 -20.49 -14.53 16.87
C ASP A 131 -20.55 -13.35 15.88
N VAL A 132 -19.48 -12.57 15.76
CA VAL A 132 -19.41 -11.38 14.91
C VAL A 132 -18.56 -11.61 13.67
N THR A 133 -17.41 -12.25 13.82
CA THR A 133 -16.41 -12.42 12.75
C THR A 133 -16.47 -13.78 12.07
N GLY A 134 -17.20 -14.75 12.64
CA GLY A 134 -17.17 -16.14 12.20
C GLY A 134 -15.93 -16.94 12.67
N GLY A 135 -14.99 -16.28 13.38
CA GLY A 135 -13.75 -16.90 13.87
C GLY A 135 -12.87 -17.41 12.74
N GLU A 136 -12.42 -18.67 12.81
CA GLU A 136 -11.56 -19.30 11.79
C GLU A 136 -12.22 -19.39 10.41
N ASN A 137 -13.55 -19.52 10.33
CA ASN A 137 -14.29 -19.60 9.07
C ASN A 137 -14.40 -18.23 8.38
N GLY A 138 -14.15 -17.13 9.10
CA GLY A 138 -14.33 -15.78 8.58
C GLY A 138 -15.81 -15.41 8.35
N LEU A 139 -16.03 -14.19 7.89
CA LEU A 139 -17.36 -13.69 7.57
C LEU A 139 -17.67 -14.00 6.11
N GLN A 140 -18.68 -14.83 5.86
CA GLN A 140 -19.08 -15.29 4.52
C GLN A 140 -20.39 -14.64 4.06
N GLY A 141 -20.68 -14.75 2.76
CA GLY A 141 -21.95 -14.32 2.19
C GLY A 141 -22.11 -12.79 2.07
N ILE A 142 -21.00 -12.05 1.97
CA ILE A 142 -21.03 -10.59 1.80
C ILE A 142 -21.66 -10.27 0.45
N PRO A 143 -22.80 -9.51 0.41
CA PRO A 143 -23.51 -9.22 -0.83
C PRO A 143 -22.72 -8.23 -1.71
N ARG A 144 -22.81 -8.44 -3.04
CA ARG A 144 -22.22 -7.58 -4.07
C ARG A 144 -23.30 -6.73 -4.72
N GLU A 145 -24.07 -6.02 -3.94
CA GLU A 145 -25.21 -5.25 -4.45
C GLU A 145 -24.91 -3.75 -4.55
N LEU A 146 -25.29 -3.16 -5.68
CA LEU A 146 -25.25 -1.73 -5.90
C LEU A 146 -26.67 -1.23 -6.21
N PHE A 147 -27.33 -0.58 -5.23
CA PHE A 147 -28.68 -0.05 -5.39
C PHE A 147 -29.70 -1.06 -5.96
N GLY A 148 -29.63 -2.33 -5.54
CA GLY A 148 -30.50 -3.39 -6.03
C GLY A 148 -30.05 -4.06 -7.32
N LEU A 149 -28.91 -3.66 -7.88
CA LEU A 149 -28.26 -4.36 -8.99
C LEU A 149 -27.30 -5.39 -8.42
N ASP A 150 -27.48 -6.65 -8.79
CA ASP A 150 -26.55 -7.73 -8.46
C ASP A 150 -25.29 -7.63 -9.35
N LEU A 151 -24.15 -7.46 -8.70
CA LEU A 151 -22.82 -7.41 -9.31
C LEU A 151 -22.05 -8.69 -9.06
N SER A 152 -22.72 -9.84 -9.04
CA SER A 152 -22.09 -11.16 -8.84
C SER A 152 -21.10 -11.50 -9.95
N ASP A 153 -21.27 -10.95 -11.16
CA ASP A 153 -20.31 -11.10 -12.24
C ASP A 153 -19.02 -10.32 -11.91
N PRO A 154 -17.85 -11.01 -11.83
CA PRO A 154 -16.58 -10.38 -11.50
C PRO A 154 -16.16 -9.25 -12.46
N PHE A 155 -16.56 -9.34 -13.73
CA PHE A 155 -16.23 -8.33 -14.72
C PHE A 155 -16.94 -7.00 -14.43
N TYR A 156 -18.25 -7.03 -14.18
CA TYR A 156 -19.00 -5.81 -13.83
C TYR A 156 -18.60 -5.28 -12.46
N PHE A 157 -18.31 -6.18 -11.49
CA PHE A 157 -17.84 -5.76 -10.17
C PHE A 157 -16.49 -5.04 -10.22
N TYR A 158 -15.56 -5.49 -11.10
CA TYR A 158 -14.30 -4.80 -11.30
C TYR A 158 -14.52 -3.33 -11.69
N TYR A 159 -15.38 -3.06 -12.68
CA TYR A 159 -15.65 -1.68 -13.10
C TYR A 159 -16.40 -0.85 -12.07
N ALA A 160 -17.18 -1.47 -11.22
CA ALA A 160 -17.82 -0.79 -10.09
C ALA A 160 -16.84 -0.47 -8.95
N GLY A 161 -15.82 -1.33 -8.75
CA GLY A 161 -14.80 -1.20 -7.69
C GLY A 161 -13.62 -0.31 -8.05
N ILE A 162 -13.16 -0.35 -9.32
CA ILE A 162 -11.95 0.37 -9.75
C ILE A 162 -11.98 1.88 -9.47
N PRO A 163 -13.10 2.61 -9.53
CA PRO A 163 -13.15 4.02 -9.17
C PRO A 163 -12.69 4.30 -7.73
N PHE A 164 -12.97 3.40 -6.79
CA PHE A 164 -12.55 3.54 -5.39
C PHE A 164 -11.03 3.37 -5.24
N VAL A 165 -10.46 2.41 -5.96
CA VAL A 165 -9.00 2.23 -6.00
C VAL A 165 -8.33 3.46 -6.61
N LEU A 166 -8.83 3.94 -7.76
CA LEU A 166 -8.28 5.13 -8.43
C LEU A 166 -8.42 6.38 -7.55
N ALA A 167 -9.55 6.55 -6.86
CA ALA A 167 -9.74 7.64 -5.90
C ALA A 167 -8.74 7.52 -4.74
N GLY A 168 -8.52 6.32 -4.18
CA GLY A 168 -7.51 6.08 -3.14
C GLY A 168 -6.09 6.38 -3.61
N LEU A 169 -5.71 5.92 -4.80
CA LEU A 169 -4.42 6.23 -5.42
C LEU A 169 -4.25 7.72 -5.70
N PHE A 170 -5.31 8.40 -6.15
CA PHE A 170 -5.30 9.85 -6.34
C PHE A 170 -5.12 10.60 -5.01
N VAL A 171 -5.80 10.18 -3.96
CA VAL A 171 -5.64 10.75 -2.61
C VAL A 171 -4.21 10.55 -2.12
N ALA A 172 -3.64 9.35 -2.23
CA ALA A 172 -2.26 9.07 -1.87
C ALA A 172 -1.28 9.96 -2.65
N TRP A 173 -1.46 10.08 -3.96
CA TRP A 173 -0.67 10.96 -4.81
C TRP A 173 -0.79 12.43 -4.40
N ARG A 174 -2.01 12.89 -4.05
CA ARG A 174 -2.26 14.26 -3.60
C ARG A 174 -1.60 14.55 -2.25
N ILE A 175 -1.65 13.59 -1.31
CA ILE A 175 -0.98 13.66 0.00
C ILE A 175 0.52 13.84 -0.19
N VAL A 176 1.16 12.98 -0.98
CA VAL A 176 2.61 13.00 -1.18
C VAL A 176 3.09 14.30 -1.86
N ARG A 177 2.28 14.88 -2.73
CA ARG A 177 2.62 16.13 -3.45
C ARG A 177 2.20 17.41 -2.74
N SER A 178 1.54 17.29 -1.61
CA SER A 178 1.15 18.43 -0.78
C SER A 178 2.31 18.95 0.07
N PRO A 179 2.21 20.15 0.66
CA PRO A 179 3.14 20.61 1.69
C PRO A 179 3.31 19.61 2.84
N PHE A 180 2.25 18.87 3.18
CA PHE A 180 2.27 17.81 4.17
C PHE A 180 3.28 16.70 3.78
N GLY A 181 3.27 16.24 2.53
CA GLY A 181 4.23 15.25 2.02
C GLY A 181 5.68 15.73 2.07
N CYS A 182 5.93 17.02 1.81
CA CYS A 182 7.26 17.61 1.97
C CYS A 182 7.75 17.56 3.42
N VAL A 183 6.86 17.83 4.38
CA VAL A 183 7.18 17.73 5.82
C VAL A 183 7.46 16.28 6.21
N LEU A 184 6.68 15.31 5.71
CA LEU A 184 6.93 13.88 5.96
C LEU A 184 8.33 13.45 5.48
N MET A 185 8.73 13.84 4.27
CA MET A 185 10.08 13.56 3.76
C MET A 185 11.17 14.21 4.61
N SER A 186 10.96 15.44 5.07
CA SER A 186 11.88 16.11 6.00
C SER A 186 12.01 15.36 7.33
N ILE A 187 10.89 14.82 7.84
CA ILE A 187 10.86 14.01 9.06
C ILE A 187 11.61 12.69 8.84
N ARG A 188 11.42 12.04 7.68
CA ARG A 188 12.13 10.82 7.31
C ARG A 188 13.64 11.04 7.27
N ASP A 189 14.09 12.13 6.63
CA ASP A 189 15.51 12.43 6.47
C ASP A 189 16.17 12.82 7.78
N ASN A 190 15.55 13.69 8.59
CA ASN A 190 16.07 14.08 9.91
C ASN A 190 14.96 14.62 10.83
N PRO A 191 14.41 13.78 11.73
CA PRO A 191 13.35 14.20 12.65
C PRO A 191 13.78 15.31 13.65
N ALA A 192 15.07 15.35 14.02
CA ALA A 192 15.57 16.38 14.95
C ALA A 192 15.61 17.75 14.27
N ARG A 193 16.03 17.80 13.00
CA ARG A 193 16.01 19.04 12.20
C ARG A 193 14.58 19.53 11.98
N ALA A 194 13.65 18.64 11.67
CA ALA A 194 12.24 19.01 11.50
C ALA A 194 11.65 19.62 12.78
N ARG A 195 11.99 19.08 13.97
CA ARG A 195 11.60 19.68 15.27
C ARG A 195 12.21 21.05 15.51
N ALA A 196 13.49 21.22 15.19
CA ALA A 196 14.17 22.51 15.32
C ALA A 196 13.54 23.61 14.44
N LEU A 197 12.94 23.23 13.31
CA LEU A 197 12.17 24.12 12.43
C LEU A 197 10.72 24.37 12.91
N GLY A 198 10.33 23.82 14.08
CA GLY A 198 9.01 24.05 14.69
C GLY A 198 7.93 23.04 14.29
N TYR A 199 8.24 22.01 13.50
CA TYR A 199 7.24 21.00 13.12
C TYR A 199 6.95 20.02 14.27
N SER A 200 5.67 19.77 14.55
CA SER A 200 5.21 18.76 15.52
C SER A 200 5.31 17.35 14.91
N VAL A 201 6.52 16.77 14.93
CA VAL A 201 6.86 15.49 14.25
C VAL A 201 5.88 14.38 14.58
N ASP A 202 5.49 14.23 15.85
CA ASP A 202 4.63 13.11 16.28
C ASP A 202 3.19 13.27 15.75
N ARG A 203 2.67 14.50 15.64
CA ARG A 203 1.35 14.76 15.01
C ARG A 203 1.36 14.46 13.50
N PHE A 204 2.44 14.87 12.81
CA PHE A 204 2.58 14.58 11.38
C PHE A 204 2.67 13.08 11.10
N LYS A 205 3.43 12.34 11.93
CA LYS A 205 3.52 10.87 11.85
C LYS A 205 2.19 10.20 12.14
N LEU A 206 1.46 10.64 13.17
CA LEU A 206 0.14 10.11 13.51
C LEU A 206 -0.85 10.32 12.37
N LEU A 207 -0.89 11.54 11.80
CA LEU A 207 -1.78 11.83 10.67
C LEU A 207 -1.43 10.97 9.44
N ALA A 208 -0.14 10.81 9.13
CA ALA A 208 0.31 9.93 8.05
C ALA A 208 -0.10 8.47 8.30
N PHE A 209 0.00 8.00 9.54
CA PHE A 209 -0.40 6.65 9.95
C PHE A 209 -1.91 6.42 9.76
N VAL A 210 -2.74 7.37 10.21
CA VAL A 210 -4.21 7.29 10.06
C VAL A 210 -4.64 7.35 8.60
N LEU A 211 -4.02 8.22 7.78
CA LEU A 211 -4.29 8.30 6.35
C LEU A 211 -3.89 7.03 5.61
N SER A 212 -2.73 6.46 5.96
CA SER A 212 -2.28 5.17 5.44
C SER A 212 -3.24 4.04 5.82
N ALA A 213 -3.70 4.00 7.08
CA ALA A 213 -4.67 3.03 7.55
C ALA A 213 -6.03 3.15 6.85
N ALA A 214 -6.52 4.39 6.61
CA ALA A 214 -7.75 4.62 5.87
C ALA A 214 -7.69 4.09 4.43
N LEU A 215 -6.56 4.31 3.75
CA LEU A 215 -6.32 3.78 2.39
C LEU A 215 -6.20 2.25 2.40
N SER A 216 -5.53 1.67 3.41
CA SER A 216 -5.46 0.23 3.61
C SER A 216 -6.84 -0.37 3.85
N GLY A 217 -7.67 0.33 4.64
CA GLY A 217 -9.04 -0.07 4.91
C GLY A 217 -9.94 0.02 3.68
N LEU A 218 -9.78 1.06 2.85
CA LEU A 218 -10.50 1.17 1.59
C LEU A 218 -10.20 -0.04 0.68
N ALA A 219 -8.94 -0.42 0.59
CA ALA A 219 -8.49 -1.57 -0.20
C ALA A 219 -9.01 -2.90 0.37
N GLY A 220 -8.92 -3.11 1.70
CA GLY A 220 -9.38 -4.32 2.35
C GLY A 220 -10.90 -4.51 2.31
N GLY A 221 -11.66 -3.42 2.46
CA GLY A 221 -13.12 -3.45 2.33
C GLY A 221 -13.57 -3.81 0.91
N LEU A 222 -12.92 -3.24 -0.12
CA LEU A 222 -13.22 -3.56 -1.51
C LEU A 222 -12.85 -5.02 -1.83
N PHE A 223 -11.72 -5.50 -1.33
CA PHE A 223 -11.29 -6.89 -1.46
C PHE A 223 -12.31 -7.86 -0.86
N ALA A 224 -12.81 -7.57 0.34
CA ALA A 224 -13.80 -8.43 1.00
C ALA A 224 -15.11 -8.54 0.24
N ILE A 225 -15.64 -7.43 -0.30
CA ILE A 225 -16.85 -7.46 -1.13
C ILE A 225 -16.56 -8.19 -2.44
N GLY A 226 -15.40 -7.94 -3.06
CA GLY A 226 -15.02 -8.58 -4.31
C GLY A 226 -14.93 -10.10 -4.22
N HIS A 227 -14.52 -10.63 -3.09
CA HIS A 227 -14.48 -12.08 -2.83
C HIS A 227 -15.77 -12.62 -2.18
N GLY A 228 -16.63 -11.76 -1.67
CA GLY A 228 -17.84 -12.16 -0.96
C GLY A 228 -17.56 -12.71 0.44
N PHE A 229 -16.33 -12.56 0.95
CA PHE A 229 -15.96 -13.00 2.30
C PHE A 229 -14.82 -12.18 2.90
N ALA A 230 -14.74 -12.14 4.24
CA ALA A 230 -13.61 -11.57 4.97
C ALA A 230 -12.92 -12.70 5.75
N SER A 231 -11.64 -12.94 5.45
CA SER A 231 -10.85 -14.02 6.05
C SER A 231 -10.04 -13.55 7.25
N LEU A 232 -9.85 -14.46 8.21
CA LEU A 232 -8.97 -14.25 9.35
C LEU A 232 -7.50 -14.04 8.91
N GLN A 233 -7.09 -14.69 7.81
CA GLN A 233 -5.76 -14.53 7.22
C GLN A 233 -5.48 -13.08 6.80
N GLY A 234 -6.49 -12.34 6.34
CA GLY A 234 -6.34 -10.93 5.98
C GLY A 234 -5.94 -10.01 7.15
N VAL A 235 -6.22 -10.41 8.39
CA VAL A 235 -5.82 -9.67 9.61
C VAL A 235 -4.44 -10.10 10.10
N TYR A 236 -3.93 -11.25 9.66
CA TYR A 236 -2.67 -11.80 10.13
C TYR A 236 -1.48 -10.98 9.65
N TRP A 237 -0.45 -10.84 10.47
CA TRP A 237 0.71 -9.97 10.22
C TRP A 237 1.45 -10.27 8.90
N THR A 238 1.39 -11.50 8.38
CA THR A 238 2.00 -11.88 7.10
C THR A 238 1.47 -11.05 5.94
N THR A 239 0.18 -10.67 5.97
CA THR A 239 -0.44 -9.77 4.99
C THR A 239 0.26 -8.40 4.95
N SER A 240 0.66 -7.86 6.12
CA SER A 240 1.51 -6.66 6.14
C SER A 240 2.89 -6.92 5.55
N GLY A 241 3.46 -8.10 5.79
CA GLY A 241 4.75 -8.52 5.23
C GLY A 241 4.72 -8.60 3.71
N GLU A 242 3.66 -9.16 3.13
CA GLU A 242 3.45 -9.22 1.68
C GLU A 242 3.36 -7.82 1.07
N ALA A 243 2.59 -6.90 1.68
CA ALA A 243 2.53 -5.52 1.21
C ALA A 243 3.90 -4.82 1.27
N VAL A 244 4.68 -5.04 2.34
CA VAL A 244 6.05 -4.54 2.44
C VAL A 244 6.93 -5.13 1.34
N MET A 245 6.82 -6.43 1.05
CA MET A 245 7.56 -7.06 -0.07
C MET A 245 7.21 -6.40 -1.41
N MET A 246 5.93 -6.15 -1.67
CA MET A 246 5.47 -5.45 -2.89
C MET A 246 6.09 -4.06 -3.01
N VAL A 247 6.12 -3.29 -1.91
CA VAL A 247 6.73 -1.95 -1.87
C VAL A 247 8.23 -2.00 -2.12
N VAL A 248 8.94 -2.93 -1.48
CA VAL A 248 10.40 -3.08 -1.61
C VAL A 248 10.77 -3.52 -3.03
N LEU A 249 10.07 -4.51 -3.57
CA LEU A 249 10.28 -5.02 -4.92
C LEU A 249 10.00 -3.94 -5.97
N GLY A 250 8.92 -3.20 -5.80
CA GLY A 250 8.56 -2.12 -6.73
C GLY A 250 9.46 -0.89 -6.62
N GLY A 251 9.93 -0.57 -5.41
CA GLY A 251 10.81 0.58 -5.11
C GLY A 251 10.22 1.54 -4.09
N ILE A 252 10.81 1.54 -2.89
CA ILE A 252 10.37 2.33 -1.71
C ILE A 252 10.35 3.83 -2.04
N GLY A 253 9.29 4.52 -1.62
CA GLY A 253 9.14 5.98 -1.78
C GLY A 253 8.80 6.41 -3.22
N THR A 254 8.29 5.47 -4.01
CA THR A 254 7.84 5.74 -5.37
C THR A 254 6.41 5.22 -5.53
N LEU A 255 5.38 6.00 -5.33
CA LEU A 255 3.98 5.52 -5.39
C LEU A 255 3.71 4.47 -6.49
N TRP A 256 4.28 4.65 -7.67
CA TRP A 256 4.19 3.73 -8.80
C TRP A 256 4.91 2.39 -8.56
N GLY A 257 5.96 2.39 -7.73
CA GLY A 257 6.64 1.17 -7.34
C GLY A 257 5.70 0.21 -6.60
N GLY A 258 4.93 0.71 -5.63
CA GLY A 258 3.96 -0.10 -4.91
C GLY A 258 2.93 -0.76 -5.85
N VAL A 259 2.44 -0.02 -6.86
CA VAL A 259 1.50 -0.55 -7.87
C VAL A 259 2.14 -1.66 -8.70
N ILE A 260 3.35 -1.44 -9.19
CA ILE A 260 4.07 -2.42 -10.02
C ILE A 260 4.47 -3.65 -9.19
N GLY A 261 4.94 -3.44 -7.95
CA GLY A 261 5.28 -4.53 -7.05
C GLY A 261 4.08 -5.41 -6.71
N ALA A 262 2.92 -4.80 -6.48
CA ALA A 262 1.67 -5.53 -6.26
C ALA A 262 1.26 -6.35 -7.49
N ALA A 263 1.26 -5.74 -8.67
CA ALA A 263 0.92 -6.44 -9.91
C ALA A 263 1.85 -7.64 -10.16
N LEU A 264 3.16 -7.47 -9.94
CA LEU A 264 4.14 -8.55 -10.14
C LEU A 264 3.95 -9.71 -9.16
N ILE A 265 3.71 -9.42 -7.87
CA ILE A 265 3.59 -10.47 -6.84
C ILE A 265 2.23 -11.18 -6.97
N VAL A 266 1.13 -10.45 -7.21
CA VAL A 266 -0.19 -11.06 -7.34
C VAL A 266 -0.24 -11.96 -8.59
N GLU A 267 0.23 -11.48 -9.74
CA GLU A 267 0.28 -12.25 -10.98
C GLU A 267 1.20 -13.47 -10.85
N LEU A 268 2.36 -13.32 -10.19
CA LEU A 268 3.26 -14.43 -9.94
C LEU A 268 2.61 -15.51 -9.07
N ASN A 269 1.92 -15.12 -7.99
CA ASN A 269 1.23 -16.06 -7.10
C ASN A 269 0.09 -16.78 -7.82
N ASP A 270 -0.70 -16.08 -8.64
CA ASP A 270 -1.77 -16.66 -9.44
C ASP A 270 -1.21 -17.65 -10.47
N TYR A 271 -0.16 -17.28 -11.19
CA TYR A 271 0.51 -18.16 -12.16
C TYR A 271 1.06 -19.42 -11.48
N LEU A 272 1.72 -19.30 -10.34
CA LEU A 272 2.27 -20.45 -9.60
C LEU A 272 1.16 -21.37 -9.07
N ALA A 273 0.07 -20.80 -8.56
CA ALA A 273 -1.09 -21.55 -8.10
C ALA A 273 -1.75 -22.33 -9.25
N THR A 274 -1.93 -21.69 -10.41
CA THR A 274 -2.50 -22.30 -11.62
C THR A 274 -1.58 -23.40 -12.19
N ALA A 275 -0.26 -23.23 -12.09
CA ALA A 275 0.73 -24.23 -12.50
C ALA A 275 0.83 -25.44 -11.55
N GLY A 276 0.07 -25.45 -10.45
CA GLY A 276 -0.02 -26.57 -9.49
C GLY A 276 1.12 -26.62 -8.47
N PHE A 277 1.88 -25.54 -8.29
CA PHE A 277 2.88 -25.48 -7.21
C PHE A 277 2.21 -25.29 -5.87
N GLN A 278 2.40 -26.25 -4.94
CA GLN A 278 1.81 -26.18 -3.59
C GLN A 278 2.52 -25.17 -2.68
N GLU A 279 3.83 -24.96 -2.89
CA GLU A 279 4.68 -24.12 -2.06
C GLU A 279 4.96 -22.75 -2.72
N THR A 280 3.90 -22.05 -3.12
CA THR A 280 4.02 -20.73 -3.80
C THR A 280 4.83 -19.73 -2.97
N GLY A 281 4.70 -19.75 -1.62
CA GLY A 281 5.39 -18.84 -0.73
C GLY A 281 6.93 -18.97 -0.77
N ILE A 282 7.46 -20.19 -0.91
CA ILE A 282 8.92 -20.43 -0.99
C ILE A 282 9.45 -19.86 -2.31
N ILE A 283 8.74 -20.10 -3.40
CA ILE A 283 9.15 -19.64 -4.74
C ILE A 283 9.09 -18.10 -4.79
N THR A 284 7.99 -17.53 -4.33
CA THR A 284 7.82 -16.06 -4.28
C THR A 284 8.87 -15.40 -3.39
N GLY A 285 9.17 -15.99 -2.22
CA GLY A 285 10.24 -15.53 -1.33
C GLY A 285 11.62 -15.60 -1.96
N GLY A 286 11.92 -16.69 -2.69
CA GLY A 286 13.18 -16.86 -3.43
C GLY A 286 13.33 -15.82 -4.55
N ILE A 287 12.28 -15.60 -5.34
CA ILE A 287 12.25 -14.57 -6.38
C ILE A 287 12.41 -13.17 -5.76
N PHE A 288 11.73 -12.89 -4.64
CA PHE A 288 11.89 -11.63 -3.92
C PHE A 288 13.34 -11.36 -3.51
N ILE A 289 14.02 -12.35 -2.90
CA ILE A 289 15.43 -12.23 -2.52
C ILE A 289 16.30 -11.93 -3.74
N LEU A 290 16.09 -12.68 -4.83
CA LEU A 290 16.85 -12.51 -6.07
C LEU A 290 16.64 -11.11 -6.67
N VAL A 291 15.39 -10.64 -6.73
CA VAL A 291 15.08 -9.30 -7.28
C VAL A 291 15.66 -8.19 -6.40
N VAL A 292 15.60 -8.30 -5.07
CA VAL A 292 16.17 -7.30 -4.16
C VAL A 292 17.70 -7.24 -4.27
N LEU A 293 18.37 -8.39 -4.47
CA LEU A 293 19.82 -8.44 -4.68
C LEU A 293 20.23 -7.83 -6.02
N LEU A 294 19.46 -8.07 -7.08
CA LEU A 294 19.74 -7.56 -8.43
C LEU A 294 19.36 -6.08 -8.58
N PHE A 295 18.22 -5.66 -8.03
CA PHE A 295 17.62 -4.34 -8.22
C PHE A 295 17.61 -3.54 -6.91
N ARG A 296 18.77 -3.05 -6.47
CA ARG A 296 18.93 -2.28 -5.22
C ARG A 296 18.01 -1.06 -5.07
N ARG A 297 17.41 -0.56 -6.14
CA ARG A 297 16.45 0.57 -6.17
C ARG A 297 15.02 0.15 -6.50
N GLY A 298 14.76 -1.17 -6.49
CA GLY A 298 13.50 -1.76 -6.94
C GLY A 298 13.36 -1.74 -8.47
N VAL A 299 12.34 -2.45 -8.95
CA VAL A 299 12.06 -2.59 -10.39
C VAL A 299 11.77 -1.24 -11.04
N TRP A 300 10.92 -0.40 -10.42
CA TRP A 300 10.58 0.93 -10.94
C TRP A 300 11.76 1.89 -10.95
N GLY A 301 12.59 1.89 -9.89
CA GLY A 301 13.78 2.73 -9.84
C GLY A 301 14.74 2.42 -10.98
N THR A 302 14.97 1.14 -11.24
CA THR A 302 15.84 0.67 -12.33
C THR A 302 15.24 0.95 -13.70
N ALA A 303 13.94 0.70 -13.89
CA ALA A 303 13.23 1.02 -15.15
C ALA A 303 13.29 2.52 -15.48
N ARG A 304 13.10 3.37 -14.47
CA ARG A 304 13.19 4.83 -14.62
C ARG A 304 14.61 5.29 -14.99
N ASP A 305 15.65 4.68 -14.41
CA ASP A 305 17.05 4.99 -14.74
C ASP A 305 17.39 4.54 -16.16
N LEU A 306 16.83 3.44 -16.64
CA LEU A 306 16.97 2.97 -18.01
C LEU A 306 16.23 3.87 -19.01
N LEU A 307 14.99 4.27 -18.71
CA LEU A 307 14.16 5.12 -19.57
C LEU A 307 14.64 6.58 -19.60
N ALA A 308 15.25 7.08 -18.52
CA ALA A 308 15.82 8.41 -18.46
C ALA A 308 17.09 8.56 -19.33
N GLY A 309 17.45 7.52 -20.07
CA GLY A 309 18.65 7.48 -20.93
C GLY A 309 19.84 7.94 -20.13
N ARG A 310 20.64 7.04 -19.58
CA ARG A 310 21.84 7.32 -18.80
C ARG A 310 22.75 8.34 -19.49
N THR A 311 22.44 9.60 -19.38
CA THR A 311 23.42 10.67 -19.39
C THR A 311 23.86 10.93 -17.94
N ALA A 312 24.23 9.91 -17.20
CA ALA A 312 25.21 10.03 -16.15
C ALA A 312 26.56 10.25 -16.83
N ARG A 313 26.73 11.40 -17.48
CA ARG A 313 28.06 11.97 -17.63
C ARG A 313 28.66 11.92 -16.22
N ARG A 314 29.61 11.04 -16.02
CA ARG A 314 30.62 11.16 -14.98
C ARG A 314 31.02 12.62 -14.96
N ARG A 315 30.68 13.36 -13.91
CA ARG A 315 31.31 14.63 -13.64
C ARG A 315 32.81 14.30 -13.67
N PRO A 316 33.60 14.99 -14.52
CA PRO A 316 35.05 14.85 -14.43
C PRO A 316 35.40 15.17 -12.97
N ALA A 317 36.26 14.34 -12.38
CA ALA A 317 36.84 14.63 -11.07
C ALA A 317 37.36 16.05 -11.13
N GLU A 318 36.88 16.90 -10.23
CA GLU A 318 37.39 18.28 -10.07
C GLU A 318 38.88 18.12 -9.82
N PRO A 319 39.78 18.72 -10.63
CA PRO A 319 41.21 18.58 -10.42
C PRO A 319 41.52 19.06 -9.01
N ALA A 320 42.25 18.23 -8.26
CA ALA A 320 42.72 18.53 -6.92
C ALA A 320 43.31 19.95 -6.95
N ARG A 321 42.70 20.88 -6.20
CA ARG A 321 43.29 22.20 -5.96
C ARG A 321 44.64 21.95 -5.35
N GLU A 322 45.67 22.14 -6.16
CA GLU A 322 47.07 22.22 -5.79
C GLU A 322 47.16 23.21 -4.61
N LYS A 323 47.58 22.69 -3.48
CA LYS A 323 47.87 23.50 -2.28
C LYS A 323 48.90 24.52 -2.71
N ALA A 324 48.47 25.77 -2.86
CA ALA A 324 49.41 26.87 -2.96
C ALA A 324 50.27 26.91 -1.69
N GLU A 325 51.50 26.46 -1.81
CA GLU A 325 52.56 26.66 -0.83
C GLU A 325 52.69 28.18 -0.63
N THR A 326 52.50 28.60 0.60
CA THR A 326 52.84 29.95 1.05
C THR A 326 54.36 29.99 1.24
N PRO A 327 55.14 30.85 0.52
CA PRO A 327 56.55 31.05 0.88
C PRO A 327 56.64 31.96 2.10
N ALA A 328 57.64 31.67 2.90
CA ALA A 328 58.10 32.20 4.17
C ALA A 328 58.05 33.72 4.34
#